data_c8b0efb018decf92f938b52e5c62eabc
#
_entry.id   c8b0efb018decf92f938b52e5c62eabc
#
_cell.length_a   1.000
_cell.length_b   1.000
_cell.length_c   1.000
_cell.angle_alpha   90.00
_cell.angle_beta   90.00
_cell.angle_gamma   90.00
#
_symmetry.space_group_name_H-M   'P 1'
#
loop_
_entity.id
_entity.type
_entity.pdbx_description
1 polymer ?
#
loop_
_entity_poly.entity_id
_entity_poly.type
_entity_poly.pdbx_seq_one_letter_code
_entity_poly.pdbx_strand_id
1 'polypeptide(L)'
;MSKRTVSVWTDNRFWARSAGWITGFSSVLLIWLTFDTMAQIQMGTDADLQNGIAKRVPAPTVINYKITYEMSEKRGHEVPVIGEKEKFFGRDDWSEEEAGALLHLGKLGSQAKNCMNCHTLLGNGAYYAPDLTKAWLDPAWGPNGAYLGMTGKNTKEEAMAEFLQHPSQYPTHERMMPNLDITAEEAKGLVAFLKHMSSIDTNGFPRNFGKKDLTLREKRSN
;
A
#
# COMPACT_ATOMS: atom_id res chain seq x y z
N MET A 1 53.05 -30.74 36.41
CA MET A 1 52.55 -30.07 35.18
C MET A 1 51.12 -29.63 35.45
N SER A 2 50.90 -28.34 35.71
CA SER A 2 49.57 -27.77 35.92
C SER A 2 48.85 -27.67 34.57
N LYS A 3 47.70 -28.36 34.43
CA LYS A 3 46.82 -28.19 33.24
C LYS A 3 46.24 -26.77 33.30
N ARG A 4 46.71 -25.88 32.44
CA ARG A 4 46.03 -24.58 32.23
C ARG A 4 44.62 -24.88 31.76
N THR A 5 43.65 -24.59 32.57
CA THR A 5 42.22 -24.58 32.17
C THR A 5 42.02 -23.39 31.24
N VAL A 6 41.92 -23.69 29.96
CA VAL A 6 41.57 -22.66 28.95
C VAL A 6 40.17 -22.20 29.24
N SER A 7 39.98 -20.89 29.45
CA SER A 7 38.67 -20.31 29.62
C SER A 7 37.86 -20.50 28.35
N VAL A 8 36.55 -20.85 28.44
CA VAL A 8 35.62 -20.97 27.29
C VAL A 8 35.60 -19.70 26.43
N TRP A 9 35.82 -18.56 27.07
CA TRP A 9 35.86 -17.27 26.39
C TRP A 9 37.06 -17.06 25.46
N THR A 10 38.14 -17.81 25.68
CA THR A 10 39.38 -17.76 24.89
C THR A 10 39.56 -18.96 23.97
N ASP A 11 38.58 -19.89 23.95
CA ASP A 11 38.64 -21.08 23.09
C ASP A 11 38.03 -20.83 21.69
N ASN A 12 38.92 -20.65 20.71
CA ASN A 12 38.53 -20.43 19.31
C ASN A 12 37.73 -21.61 18.74
N ARG A 13 37.94 -22.84 19.21
CA ARG A 13 37.18 -24.01 18.73
C ARG A 13 35.73 -24.00 19.21
N PHE A 14 35.54 -23.57 20.46
CA PHE A 14 34.21 -23.37 21.01
C PHE A 14 33.41 -22.34 20.18
N TRP A 15 34.01 -21.18 19.96
CA TRP A 15 33.35 -20.11 19.18
C TRP A 15 33.08 -20.49 17.72
N ALA A 16 34.05 -21.16 17.07
CA ALA A 16 33.86 -21.61 15.69
C ALA A 16 32.68 -22.64 15.56
N ARG A 17 32.61 -23.58 16.51
CA ARG A 17 31.51 -24.55 16.55
C ARG A 17 30.16 -23.89 16.88
N SER A 18 30.13 -23.01 17.84
CA SER A 18 28.91 -22.26 18.22
C SER A 18 28.43 -21.40 17.06
N ALA A 19 29.31 -20.68 16.39
CA ALA A 19 28.97 -19.91 15.20
C ALA A 19 28.39 -20.79 14.08
N GLY A 20 29.01 -21.94 13.83
CA GLY A 20 28.53 -22.91 12.84
C GLY A 20 27.13 -23.43 13.16
N TRP A 21 26.87 -23.80 14.41
CA TRP A 21 25.55 -24.26 14.85
C TRP A 21 24.49 -23.15 14.77
N ILE A 22 24.81 -21.96 15.25
CA ILE A 22 23.88 -20.81 15.21
C ILE A 22 23.56 -20.47 13.77
N THR A 23 24.57 -20.35 12.91
CA THR A 23 24.36 -20.04 11.48
C THR A 23 23.52 -21.13 10.79
N GLY A 24 23.85 -22.41 11.00
CA GLY A 24 23.11 -23.51 10.42
C GLY A 24 21.65 -23.53 10.86
N PHE A 25 21.40 -23.41 12.16
CA PHE A 25 20.04 -23.37 12.70
C PHE A 25 19.25 -22.15 12.17
N SER A 26 19.86 -20.95 12.20
CA SER A 26 19.23 -19.73 11.71
C SER A 26 18.91 -19.82 10.23
N SER A 27 19.78 -20.41 9.41
CA SER A 27 19.53 -20.60 7.99
C SER A 27 18.34 -21.53 7.74
N VAL A 28 18.27 -22.65 8.43
CA VAL A 28 17.13 -23.60 8.33
C VAL A 28 15.83 -22.92 8.77
N LEU A 29 15.88 -22.19 9.90
CA LEU A 29 14.72 -21.46 10.42
C LEU A 29 14.24 -20.39 9.44
N LEU A 30 15.16 -19.62 8.85
CA LEU A 30 14.80 -18.60 7.85
C LEU A 30 14.16 -19.22 6.61
N ILE A 31 14.70 -20.32 6.10
CA ILE A 31 14.12 -21.03 4.96
C ILE A 31 12.69 -21.51 5.31
N TRP A 32 12.54 -22.14 6.48
CA TRP A 32 11.23 -22.60 6.93
C TRP A 32 10.22 -21.46 7.08
N LEU A 33 10.61 -20.36 7.76
CA LEU A 33 9.76 -19.19 7.93
C LEU A 33 9.40 -18.53 6.59
N THR A 34 10.31 -18.56 5.61
CA THR A 34 10.03 -18.04 4.27
C THR A 34 8.90 -18.83 3.60
N PHE A 35 8.98 -20.16 3.60
CA PHE A 35 7.93 -21.00 3.02
C PHE A 35 6.63 -20.93 3.80
N ASP A 36 6.69 -20.88 5.13
CA ASP A 36 5.51 -20.70 5.98
C ASP A 36 4.81 -19.35 5.71
N THR A 37 5.58 -18.29 5.61
CA THR A 37 5.05 -16.96 5.25
C THR A 37 4.41 -16.96 3.86
N MET A 38 5.06 -17.55 2.87
CA MET A 38 4.51 -17.66 1.52
C MET A 38 3.19 -18.45 1.50
N ALA A 39 3.08 -19.52 2.29
CA ALA A 39 1.84 -20.28 2.42
C ALA A 39 0.72 -19.49 3.10
N GLN A 40 1.06 -18.58 4.01
CA GLN A 40 0.09 -17.74 4.71
C GLN A 40 -0.37 -16.52 3.89
N ILE A 41 0.39 -16.09 2.88
CA ILE A 41 0.00 -14.99 1.99
C ILE A 41 -1.15 -15.48 1.11
N GLN A 42 -2.35 -14.96 1.37
CA GLN A 42 -3.54 -15.24 0.57
C GLN A 42 -3.61 -14.24 -0.59
N MET A 43 -3.06 -14.64 -1.73
CA MET A 43 -3.22 -13.88 -2.97
C MET A 43 -4.55 -14.24 -3.63
N GLY A 44 -5.30 -13.23 -4.04
CA GLY A 44 -6.54 -13.38 -4.77
C GLY A 44 -6.31 -13.63 -6.26
N THR A 45 -7.28 -14.26 -6.88
CA THR A 45 -7.38 -14.44 -8.33
C THR A 45 -8.52 -13.61 -8.88
N ASP A 46 -8.57 -13.44 -10.20
CA ASP A 46 -9.69 -12.76 -10.86
C ASP A 46 -11.03 -13.47 -10.58
N ALA A 47 -11.03 -14.80 -10.53
CA ALA A 47 -12.20 -15.60 -10.15
C ALA A 47 -12.69 -15.31 -8.72
N ASP A 48 -11.78 -15.05 -7.78
CA ASP A 48 -12.18 -14.63 -6.42
C ASP A 48 -12.93 -13.31 -6.45
N LEU A 49 -12.44 -12.32 -7.22
CA LEU A 49 -13.10 -11.02 -7.35
C LEU A 49 -14.48 -11.14 -8.00
N GLN A 50 -14.60 -11.93 -9.06
CA GLN A 50 -15.89 -12.17 -9.73
C GLN A 50 -16.92 -12.84 -8.81
N ASN A 51 -16.45 -13.67 -7.87
CA ASN A 51 -17.30 -14.32 -6.87
C ASN A 51 -17.51 -13.48 -5.60
N GLY A 52 -17.04 -12.23 -5.55
CA GLY A 52 -17.15 -11.36 -4.38
C GLY A 52 -16.28 -11.77 -3.19
N ILE A 53 -15.24 -12.57 -3.43
CA ILE A 53 -14.33 -13.05 -2.38
C ILE A 53 -13.14 -12.11 -2.28
N ALA A 54 -13.10 -11.30 -1.21
CA ALA A 54 -11.96 -10.47 -0.90
C ALA A 54 -10.85 -11.31 -0.24
N LYS A 55 -9.77 -11.57 -0.97
CA LYS A 55 -8.53 -12.10 -0.38
C LYS A 55 -7.71 -10.95 0.22
N ARG A 56 -6.76 -11.31 1.11
CA ARG A 56 -5.92 -10.31 1.78
C ARG A 56 -5.16 -9.42 0.79
N VAL A 57 -4.65 -10.00 -0.27
CA VAL A 57 -4.06 -9.29 -1.42
C VAL A 57 -4.88 -9.67 -2.64
N PRO A 58 -5.74 -8.80 -3.15
CA PRO A 58 -6.59 -9.12 -4.29
C PRO A 58 -5.78 -9.18 -5.59
N ALA A 59 -6.39 -9.78 -6.62
CA ALA A 59 -5.83 -9.81 -7.96
C ALA A 59 -5.63 -8.40 -8.52
N PRO A 60 -4.71 -8.20 -9.48
CA PRO A 60 -4.50 -6.92 -10.17
C PRO A 60 -5.77 -6.32 -10.76
N THR A 61 -6.68 -7.16 -11.24
CA THR A 61 -7.97 -6.78 -11.83
C THR A 61 -8.93 -6.09 -10.86
N VAL A 62 -8.59 -6.00 -9.56
CA VAL A 62 -9.37 -5.25 -8.57
C VAL A 62 -9.57 -3.78 -8.96
N ILE A 63 -8.74 -3.23 -9.85
CA ILE A 63 -8.93 -1.88 -10.39
C ILE A 63 -10.24 -1.72 -11.18
N ASN A 64 -10.84 -2.81 -11.66
CA ASN A 64 -12.14 -2.84 -12.33
C ASN A 64 -13.32 -2.77 -11.36
N TYR A 65 -13.07 -2.71 -10.05
CA TYR A 65 -14.11 -2.82 -9.03
C TYR A 65 -14.10 -1.63 -8.10
N LYS A 66 -15.28 -1.34 -7.55
CA LYS A 66 -15.43 -0.38 -6.47
C LYS A 66 -14.88 -0.98 -5.17
N ILE A 67 -14.06 -0.21 -4.48
CA ILE A 67 -13.46 -0.61 -3.20
C ILE A 67 -14.15 0.18 -2.10
N THR A 68 -14.70 -0.54 -1.14
CA THR A 68 -15.29 0.00 0.09
C THR A 68 -14.69 -0.69 1.31
N TYR A 69 -15.03 -0.21 2.50
CA TYR A 69 -14.57 -0.81 3.74
C TYR A 69 -15.76 -1.01 4.68
N GLU A 70 -15.79 -2.17 5.33
CA GLU A 70 -16.81 -2.53 6.30
C GLU A 70 -16.18 -3.03 7.59
N MET A 71 -16.85 -2.76 8.72
CA MET A 71 -16.41 -3.25 10.02
C MET A 71 -16.60 -4.77 10.09
N SER A 72 -15.53 -5.49 10.32
CA SER A 72 -15.56 -6.93 10.59
C SER A 72 -15.60 -7.17 12.10
N GLU A 73 -16.71 -7.67 12.62
CA GLU A 73 -16.85 -8.02 14.05
C GLU A 73 -15.82 -9.07 14.46
N LYS A 74 -15.56 -10.06 13.58
CA LYS A 74 -14.60 -11.13 13.82
C LYS A 74 -13.17 -10.62 13.99
N ARG A 75 -12.81 -9.56 13.24
CA ARG A 75 -11.44 -9.01 13.21
C ARG A 75 -11.26 -7.78 14.07
N GLY A 76 -12.37 -7.13 14.49
CA GLY A 76 -12.34 -5.91 15.30
C GLY A 76 -11.83 -4.66 14.57
N HIS A 77 -11.72 -4.71 13.23
CA HIS A 77 -11.30 -3.59 12.39
C HIS A 77 -12.02 -3.61 11.04
N GLU A 78 -11.92 -2.50 10.32
CA GLU A 78 -12.48 -2.38 8.98
C GLU A 78 -11.64 -3.16 7.96
N VAL A 79 -12.32 -3.93 7.12
CA VAL A 79 -11.73 -4.75 6.05
C VAL A 79 -12.19 -4.26 4.69
N PRO A 80 -11.38 -4.41 3.64
CA PRO A 80 -11.79 -4.04 2.29
C PRO A 80 -12.88 -5.00 1.77
N VAL A 81 -13.87 -4.42 1.12
CA VAL A 81 -14.95 -5.12 0.43
C VAL A 81 -14.92 -4.72 -1.03
N ILE A 82 -14.87 -5.73 -1.89
CA ILE A 82 -14.88 -5.54 -3.34
C ILE A 82 -16.34 -5.51 -3.78
N GLY A 83 -16.77 -4.37 -4.31
CA GLY A 83 -18.14 -4.13 -4.75
C GLY A 83 -18.38 -4.46 -6.22
N GLU A 84 -19.33 -3.77 -6.81
CA GLU A 84 -19.66 -3.88 -8.23
C GLU A 84 -18.52 -3.39 -9.14
N LYS A 85 -18.56 -3.76 -10.43
CA LYS A 85 -17.64 -3.24 -11.44
C LYS A 85 -17.82 -1.73 -11.58
N GLU A 86 -16.71 -1.03 -11.67
CA GLU A 86 -16.68 0.40 -11.98
C GLU A 86 -15.65 0.68 -13.06
N LYS A 87 -15.88 1.73 -13.83
CA LYS A 87 -14.92 2.16 -14.85
C LYS A 87 -13.69 2.77 -14.18
N PHE A 88 -12.52 2.39 -14.70
CA PHE A 88 -11.24 2.94 -14.32
C PHE A 88 -10.53 3.45 -15.59
N PHE A 89 -10.30 4.75 -15.70
CA PHE A 89 -9.88 5.42 -16.94
C PHE A 89 -10.75 5.03 -18.14
N GLY A 90 -12.08 5.06 -17.95
CA GLY A 90 -13.07 4.82 -19.01
C GLY A 90 -13.36 3.34 -19.33
N ARG A 91 -12.61 2.37 -18.75
CA ARG A 91 -12.75 0.92 -18.98
C ARG A 91 -13.05 0.19 -17.67
N ASP A 92 -13.79 -0.90 -17.75
CA ASP A 92 -14.08 -1.83 -16.63
C ASP A 92 -13.69 -3.27 -16.96
N ASP A 93 -12.88 -3.45 -18.00
CA ASP A 93 -12.50 -4.72 -18.61
C ASP A 93 -10.97 -4.91 -18.67
N TRP A 94 -10.22 -4.28 -17.78
CA TRP A 94 -8.78 -4.48 -17.69
C TRP A 94 -8.48 -5.95 -17.42
N SER A 95 -7.72 -6.59 -18.33
CA SER A 95 -7.27 -7.96 -18.15
C SER A 95 -6.24 -8.06 -17.01
N GLU A 96 -5.99 -9.28 -16.52
CA GLU A 96 -5.00 -9.50 -15.46
C GLU A 96 -3.59 -9.05 -15.89
N GLU A 97 -3.24 -9.29 -17.16
CA GLU A 97 -1.96 -8.88 -17.73
C GLU A 97 -1.85 -7.35 -17.82
N GLU A 98 -2.86 -6.67 -18.39
CA GLU A 98 -2.88 -5.21 -18.52
C GLU A 98 -2.88 -4.52 -17.16
N ALA A 99 -3.74 -4.98 -16.24
CA ALA A 99 -3.81 -4.46 -14.88
C ALA A 99 -2.49 -4.69 -14.13
N GLY A 100 -1.91 -5.89 -14.26
CA GLY A 100 -0.62 -6.23 -13.66
C GLY A 100 0.52 -5.35 -14.18
N ALA A 101 0.59 -5.13 -15.48
CA ALA A 101 1.58 -4.24 -16.10
C ALA A 101 1.43 -2.79 -15.60
N LEU A 102 0.18 -2.30 -15.53
CA LEU A 102 -0.13 -0.95 -15.05
C LEU A 102 0.25 -0.77 -13.57
N LEU A 103 -0.05 -1.75 -12.72
CA LEU A 103 0.35 -1.76 -11.32
C LEU A 103 1.86 -1.80 -11.15
N HIS A 104 2.54 -2.61 -11.98
CA HIS A 104 4.00 -2.69 -11.95
C HIS A 104 4.64 -1.36 -12.32
N LEU A 105 4.14 -0.69 -13.36
CA LEU A 105 4.57 0.65 -13.75
C LEU A 105 4.39 1.65 -12.59
N GLY A 106 3.23 1.64 -11.93
CA GLY A 106 2.97 2.52 -10.78
C GLY A 106 3.87 2.23 -9.58
N LYS A 107 4.10 0.95 -9.27
CA LYS A 107 5.03 0.54 -8.23
C LYS A 107 6.45 1.04 -8.50
N LEU A 108 6.97 0.79 -9.70
CA LEU A 108 8.30 1.26 -10.10
C LEU A 108 8.37 2.79 -10.14
N GLY A 109 7.33 3.46 -10.66
CA GLY A 109 7.23 4.91 -10.66
C GLY A 109 7.28 5.50 -9.25
N SER A 110 6.59 4.92 -8.29
CA SER A 110 6.63 5.36 -6.89
C SER A 110 8.03 5.27 -6.27
N GLN A 111 8.79 4.26 -6.65
CA GLN A 111 10.19 4.08 -6.22
C GLN A 111 11.13 5.04 -6.94
N ALA A 112 11.03 5.12 -8.26
CA ALA A 112 11.90 5.98 -9.09
C ALA A 112 11.73 7.47 -8.78
N LYS A 113 10.50 7.90 -8.49
CA LYS A 113 10.18 9.29 -8.09
C LYS A 113 10.35 9.53 -6.59
N ASN A 114 10.84 8.54 -5.82
CA ASN A 114 11.10 8.64 -4.38
C ASN A 114 9.90 9.14 -3.54
N CYS A 115 8.68 8.70 -3.86
CA CYS A 115 7.46 9.15 -3.17
C CYS A 115 7.55 8.97 -1.65
N MET A 116 8.21 7.91 -1.18
CA MET A 116 8.36 7.59 0.25
C MET A 116 9.35 8.51 0.99
N ASN A 117 10.07 9.40 0.32
CA ASN A 117 10.85 10.43 0.99
C ASN A 117 9.98 11.52 1.62
N CYS A 118 8.73 11.64 1.19
CA CYS A 118 7.75 12.58 1.75
C CYS A 118 6.54 11.86 2.35
N HIS A 119 6.11 10.78 1.74
CA HIS A 119 4.93 10.01 2.11
C HIS A 119 5.27 8.73 2.85
N THR A 120 4.30 8.21 3.61
CA THR A 120 4.33 6.84 4.10
C THR A 120 3.49 5.92 3.21
N LEU A 121 3.92 4.66 3.10
CA LEU A 121 3.18 3.57 2.48
C LEU A 121 3.30 2.34 3.39
N LEU A 122 2.18 1.79 3.84
CA LEU A 122 2.14 0.71 4.83
C LEU A 122 2.96 1.04 6.10
N GLY A 123 2.98 2.32 6.50
CA GLY A 123 3.73 2.80 7.66
C GLY A 123 5.22 3.02 7.43
N ASN A 124 5.76 2.69 6.26
CA ASN A 124 7.16 2.95 5.91
C ASN A 124 7.28 4.24 5.11
N GLY A 125 8.32 5.02 5.35
CA GLY A 125 8.59 6.29 4.67
C GLY A 125 8.60 7.47 5.62
N ALA A 126 8.55 8.69 5.07
CA ALA A 126 8.58 9.93 5.84
C ALA A 126 7.17 10.46 6.13
N TYR A 127 6.99 11.08 7.30
CA TYR A 127 5.72 11.67 7.75
C TYR A 127 5.59 13.17 7.36
N TYR A 128 6.20 13.56 6.27
CA TYR A 128 6.11 14.94 5.79
C TYR A 128 4.79 15.21 5.08
N ALA A 129 4.26 14.22 4.37
CA ALA A 129 3.02 14.25 3.59
C ALA A 129 2.07 13.11 4.01
N PRO A 130 0.82 13.08 3.53
CA PRO A 130 -0.16 12.05 3.91
C PRO A 130 0.29 10.64 3.57
N ASP A 131 -0.21 9.65 4.33
CA ASP A 131 -0.03 8.23 4.02
C ASP A 131 -0.75 7.84 2.73
N LEU A 132 -0.07 7.09 1.88
CA LEU A 132 -0.56 6.69 0.56
C LEU A 132 -1.30 5.35 0.55
N THR A 133 -1.27 4.58 1.64
CA THR A 133 -1.83 3.22 1.68
C THR A 133 -3.30 3.17 1.27
N LYS A 134 -4.08 4.17 1.70
CA LYS A 134 -5.51 4.29 1.40
C LYS A 134 -5.86 5.59 0.68
N ALA A 135 -4.90 6.18 -0.03
CA ALA A 135 -5.09 7.46 -0.72
C ALA A 135 -6.26 7.44 -1.72
N TRP A 136 -6.53 6.30 -2.37
CA TRP A 136 -7.68 6.13 -3.24
C TRP A 136 -9.02 6.35 -2.52
N LEU A 137 -9.09 6.10 -1.22
CA LEU A 137 -10.32 6.21 -0.42
C LEU A 137 -10.52 7.59 0.20
N ASP A 138 -9.58 8.51 0.05
CA ASP A 138 -9.72 9.86 0.59
C ASP A 138 -10.92 10.56 -0.04
N PRO A 139 -11.90 11.01 0.79
CA PRO A 139 -13.09 11.71 0.32
C PRO A 139 -12.80 13.00 -0.45
N ALA A 140 -11.61 13.60 -0.26
CA ALA A 140 -11.20 14.78 -0.98
C ALA A 140 -11.10 14.56 -2.51
N TRP A 141 -10.92 13.32 -2.96
CA TRP A 141 -10.97 12.89 -4.36
C TRP A 141 -12.37 12.47 -4.82
N GLY A 142 -13.34 12.40 -3.91
CA GLY A 142 -14.71 11.99 -4.23
C GLY A 142 -15.51 13.03 -5.01
N PRO A 143 -16.76 12.71 -5.41
CA PRO A 143 -17.60 13.57 -6.27
C PRO A 143 -17.82 14.99 -5.74
N ASN A 144 -17.80 15.16 -4.42
CA ASN A 144 -17.92 16.46 -3.74
C ASN A 144 -16.60 16.88 -3.09
N GLY A 145 -15.50 16.23 -3.45
CA GLY A 145 -14.19 16.48 -2.86
C GLY A 145 -13.51 17.70 -3.48
N ALA A 146 -12.70 18.38 -2.65
CA ALA A 146 -12.00 19.59 -3.06
C ALA A 146 -11.02 19.35 -4.22
N TYR A 147 -10.35 18.19 -4.24
CA TYR A 147 -9.34 17.89 -5.26
C TYR A 147 -9.95 17.58 -6.62
N LEU A 148 -11.10 16.92 -6.65
CA LEU A 148 -11.84 16.74 -7.91
C LEU A 148 -12.25 18.10 -8.48
N GLY A 149 -12.81 18.97 -7.64
CA GLY A 149 -13.22 20.32 -8.07
C GLY A 149 -12.05 21.18 -8.54
N MET A 150 -10.90 21.14 -7.86
CA MET A 150 -9.71 21.92 -8.24
C MET A 150 -9.12 21.51 -9.59
N THR A 151 -9.12 20.21 -9.91
CA THR A 151 -8.53 19.70 -11.15
C THR A 151 -9.45 19.88 -12.34
N GLY A 152 -10.74 20.13 -12.13
CA GLY A 152 -11.73 20.26 -13.20
C GLY A 152 -11.96 18.97 -14.01
N LYS A 153 -11.53 17.81 -13.48
CA LYS A 153 -11.72 16.50 -14.11
C LYS A 153 -13.07 15.91 -13.70
N ASN A 154 -13.55 14.97 -14.52
CA ASN A 154 -14.86 14.36 -14.30
C ASN A 154 -14.79 13.11 -13.41
N THR A 155 -13.63 12.45 -13.36
CA THR A 155 -13.45 11.22 -12.61
C THR A 155 -12.31 11.35 -11.61
N LYS A 156 -12.38 10.56 -10.57
CA LYS A 156 -11.38 10.53 -9.48
C LYS A 156 -9.99 10.17 -9.99
N GLU A 157 -9.91 9.14 -10.83
CA GLU A 157 -8.66 8.67 -11.40
C GLU A 157 -7.99 9.72 -12.27
N GLU A 158 -8.78 10.43 -13.08
CA GLU A 158 -8.27 11.53 -13.90
C GLU A 158 -7.80 12.72 -13.04
N ALA A 159 -8.54 13.04 -11.98
CA ALA A 159 -8.16 14.09 -11.05
C ALA A 159 -6.85 13.77 -10.32
N MET A 160 -6.69 12.55 -9.85
CA MET A 160 -5.46 12.10 -9.21
C MET A 160 -4.28 12.10 -10.20
N ALA A 161 -4.50 11.64 -11.43
CA ALA A 161 -3.46 11.63 -12.46
C ALA A 161 -3.04 13.06 -12.87
N GLU A 162 -4.00 13.98 -13.00
CA GLU A 162 -3.73 15.39 -13.28
C GLU A 162 -2.91 16.04 -12.15
N PHE A 163 -3.32 15.82 -10.90
CA PHE A 163 -2.60 16.32 -9.74
C PHE A 163 -1.15 15.82 -9.69
N LEU A 164 -0.93 14.53 -9.98
CA LEU A 164 0.42 13.94 -9.98
C LEU A 164 1.33 14.55 -11.05
N GLN A 165 0.77 14.91 -12.20
CA GLN A 165 1.52 15.53 -13.30
C GLN A 165 1.82 17.01 -13.05
N HIS A 166 0.92 17.73 -12.39
CA HIS A 166 0.98 19.18 -12.25
C HIS A 166 0.73 19.65 -10.80
N PRO A 167 1.42 19.09 -9.80
CA PRO A 167 1.11 19.33 -8.39
C PRO A 167 1.22 20.79 -7.98
N SER A 168 2.09 21.57 -8.62
CA SER A 168 2.28 23.00 -8.33
C SER A 168 1.06 23.86 -8.74
N GLN A 169 0.20 23.36 -9.62
CA GLN A 169 -1.02 24.07 -10.03
C GLN A 169 -2.17 23.87 -9.03
N TYR A 170 -2.05 22.89 -8.14
CA TYR A 170 -3.10 22.47 -7.21
C TYR A 170 -2.59 22.48 -5.76
N PRO A 171 -2.36 23.66 -5.17
CA PRO A 171 -1.88 23.75 -3.79
C PRO A 171 -2.94 23.20 -2.82
N THR A 172 -2.60 22.13 -2.12
CA THR A 172 -3.54 21.44 -1.23
C THR A 172 -3.45 21.88 0.22
N HIS A 173 -2.28 22.39 0.63
CA HIS A 173 -1.96 22.86 1.98
C HIS A 173 -0.74 23.78 1.96
N GLU A 174 -0.26 24.18 3.15
CA GLU A 174 1.00 24.91 3.32
C GLU A 174 2.22 24.16 2.72
N ARG A 175 2.12 22.83 2.61
CA ARG A 175 3.14 21.98 2.02
C ARG A 175 2.72 21.56 0.62
N MET A 176 3.49 21.96 -0.37
CA MET A 176 3.23 21.58 -1.76
C MET A 176 4.02 20.33 -2.13
N MET A 177 3.40 19.45 -2.90
CA MET A 177 4.11 18.35 -3.56
C MET A 177 5.01 18.96 -4.64
N PRO A 178 6.32 18.60 -4.69
CA PRO A 178 7.21 19.07 -5.75
C PRO A 178 6.81 18.50 -7.11
N ASN A 179 7.12 19.22 -8.18
CA ASN A 179 7.02 18.64 -9.51
C ASN A 179 8.11 17.58 -9.70
N LEU A 180 7.68 16.35 -9.98
CA LEU A 180 8.56 15.19 -10.17
C LEU A 180 8.66 14.77 -11.64
N ASP A 181 8.16 15.59 -12.56
CA ASP A 181 8.12 15.31 -14.00
C ASP A 181 7.51 13.94 -14.30
N ILE A 182 6.35 13.70 -13.69
CA ILE A 182 5.57 12.48 -13.88
C ILE A 182 4.83 12.57 -15.22
N THR A 183 5.08 11.61 -16.09
CA THR A 183 4.37 11.52 -17.38
C THR A 183 2.92 11.05 -17.19
N ALA A 184 2.08 11.25 -18.19
CA ALA A 184 0.68 10.81 -18.14
C ALA A 184 0.54 9.29 -17.96
N GLU A 185 1.45 8.52 -18.54
CA GLU A 185 1.48 7.07 -18.41
C GLU A 185 1.91 6.64 -16.99
N GLU A 186 2.98 7.24 -16.46
CA GLU A 186 3.41 7.02 -15.08
C GLU A 186 2.32 7.40 -14.08
N ALA A 187 1.64 8.53 -14.30
CA ALA A 187 0.53 8.98 -13.44
C ALA A 187 -0.62 7.96 -13.42
N LYS A 188 -1.00 7.43 -14.59
CA LYS A 188 -2.01 6.38 -14.70
C LYS A 188 -1.59 5.11 -13.94
N GLY A 189 -0.34 4.69 -14.07
CA GLY A 189 0.22 3.58 -13.32
C GLY A 189 0.20 3.82 -11.82
N LEU A 190 0.63 5.01 -11.37
CA LEU A 190 0.62 5.40 -9.96
C LEU A 190 -0.80 5.38 -9.37
N VAL A 191 -1.79 5.91 -10.07
CA VAL A 191 -3.19 5.89 -9.62
C VAL A 191 -3.72 4.46 -9.51
N ALA A 192 -3.40 3.59 -10.49
CA ALA A 192 -3.76 2.17 -10.42
C ALA A 192 -3.11 1.48 -9.21
N PHE A 193 -1.82 1.76 -8.97
CA PHE A 193 -1.10 1.24 -7.80
C PHE A 193 -1.75 1.71 -6.49
N LEU A 194 -2.10 2.99 -6.36
CA LEU A 194 -2.78 3.52 -5.17
C LEU A 194 -4.18 2.92 -4.97
N LYS A 195 -4.92 2.69 -6.06
CA LYS A 195 -6.22 1.98 -6.00
C LYS A 195 -6.04 0.55 -5.51
N HIS A 196 -5.09 -0.19 -6.06
CA HIS A 196 -4.77 -1.55 -5.62
C HIS A 196 -4.30 -1.58 -4.15
N MET A 197 -3.39 -0.68 -3.74
CA MET A 197 -2.94 -0.60 -2.35
C MET A 197 -4.11 -0.40 -1.38
N SER A 198 -5.09 0.42 -1.77
CA SER A 198 -6.29 0.66 -0.97
C SER A 198 -7.24 -0.55 -0.88
N SER A 199 -7.04 -1.59 -1.67
CA SER A 199 -7.82 -2.83 -1.63
C SER A 199 -7.18 -3.93 -0.77
N ILE A 200 -5.95 -3.73 -0.29
CA ILE A 200 -5.24 -4.70 0.54
C ILE A 200 -5.76 -4.65 1.98
N ASP A 201 -6.02 -5.81 2.57
CA ASP A 201 -6.33 -5.91 4.00
C ASP A 201 -5.07 -5.73 4.84
N THR A 202 -4.91 -4.56 5.40
CA THR A 202 -3.78 -4.13 6.21
C THR A 202 -4.01 -4.25 7.71
N ASN A 203 -4.96 -5.09 8.16
CA ASN A 203 -5.36 -5.21 9.57
C ASN A 203 -5.82 -3.88 10.18
N GLY A 204 -6.56 -3.07 9.39
CA GLY A 204 -7.08 -1.78 9.83
C GLY A 204 -6.09 -0.61 9.82
N PHE A 205 -4.87 -0.78 9.32
CA PHE A 205 -3.89 0.29 9.17
C PHE A 205 -3.85 0.85 7.72
N PRO A 206 -3.64 2.16 7.53
CA PRO A 206 -3.99 3.22 8.45
C PRO A 206 -5.51 3.25 8.66
N ARG A 207 -5.98 3.92 9.72
CA ARG A 207 -7.42 4.02 9.98
C ARG A 207 -8.12 4.73 8.81
N ASN A 208 -9.26 4.18 8.39
CA ASN A 208 -10.03 4.75 7.30
C ASN A 208 -10.60 6.14 7.64
N PHE A 209 -10.86 6.92 6.61
CA PHE A 209 -11.57 8.18 6.66
C PHE A 209 -13.06 7.92 7.01
N GLY A 210 -13.37 7.76 8.29
CA GLY A 210 -14.74 7.54 8.75
C GLY A 210 -15.46 8.85 9.09
N LYS A 211 -16.80 8.82 9.06
CA LYS A 211 -17.64 9.98 9.46
C LYS A 211 -17.32 10.48 10.88
N LYS A 212 -16.84 9.61 11.77
CA LYS A 212 -16.45 9.98 13.15
C LYS A 212 -15.21 10.89 13.20
N ASP A 213 -14.34 10.86 12.22
CA ASP A 213 -13.13 11.67 12.22
C ASP A 213 -13.42 13.14 11.85
N LEU A 214 -14.47 13.39 11.09
CA LEU A 214 -14.94 14.75 10.81
C LEU A 214 -15.54 15.42 12.06
N THR A 215 -16.30 14.67 12.87
CA THR A 215 -16.87 15.18 14.12
C THR A 215 -15.83 15.44 15.21
N LEU A 216 -14.71 14.75 15.19
CA LEU A 216 -13.58 15.00 16.11
C LEU A 216 -12.78 16.24 15.73
N ARG A 217 -12.72 16.59 14.43
CA ARG A 217 -12.13 17.84 13.97
C ARG A 217 -12.96 19.06 14.38
N GLU A 218 -14.28 18.97 14.25
CA GLU A 218 -15.20 20.04 14.71
C GLU A 218 -15.11 20.30 16.21
N LYS A 219 -14.92 19.26 17.03
CA LYS A 219 -14.75 19.39 18.49
C LYS A 219 -13.39 19.95 18.92
N ARG A 220 -12.37 19.97 18.04
CA ARG A 220 -11.06 20.58 18.32
C ARG A 220 -10.96 22.02 17.86
N SER A 221 -11.91 22.50 17.05
CA SER A 221 -11.96 23.88 16.54
C SER A 221 -12.87 24.80 17.37
N ASN A 222 -13.57 24.26 18.37
CA ASN A 222 -14.34 24.96 19.39
C ASN A 222 -13.67 24.78 20.77
#